data_6d7a54ecd1af41dacef1b467b7dd4a85
#
_entry.id   6d7a54ecd1af41dacef1b467b7dd4a85
#
_cell.length_a   1.000
_cell.length_b   1.000
_cell.length_c   1.000
_cell.angle_alpha   90.00
_cell.angle_beta   90.00
_cell.angle_gamma   90.00
#
_symmetry.space_group_name_H-M   'P 1'
#
loop_
_entity.id
_entity.type
_entity.pdbx_description
1 polymer ?
#
loop_
_entity_poly.entity_id
_entity_poly.type
_entity_poly.pdbx_seq_one_letter_code
_entity_poly.pdbx_strand_id
1 'polypeptide(L)'
;MVRQGSSGKGLQLTTISSEAGERAGLRFRPPYSQTSVPAAKLINSSTAGFLIHRVGQLRSEFRDEARAFSADLVELINTAQVGYVTILAFEELFGAGDRLHWLLHLKQPNDYQRLLHMVDHSQKWREVSQGDRLPAKGGGNWERMFVEGSMSETIICPQHGLTHHDGEHSAGTFQPPAMYQSKLAPDQLLSSVSAPLTVHRRLQVRYAYREEARRFWFAWAEHVTESMPGRATAFLFEEMWGRQDRLHLLIHLASPDAYAALPAPDDDDPALREILTELGAAQAGRTPAWHQCAVDGTLADTLWGPLDGRRS
;
A
#
# COMPACT_ATOMS: atom_id res chain seq x y z
N MET A 1 72.01 -5.54 31.44
CA MET A 1 71.81 -4.75 30.23
C MET A 1 70.31 -4.52 30.10
N VAL A 2 69.88 -3.34 30.40
CA VAL A 2 68.50 -2.88 30.56
C VAL A 2 67.93 -2.58 29.16
N ARG A 3 66.69 -2.99 28.89
CA ARG A 3 65.80 -2.34 27.88
C ARG A 3 64.46 -2.06 28.46
N GLN A 4 64.21 -0.79 28.47
CA GLN A 4 63.00 -0.11 28.91
C GLN A 4 61.81 -0.37 28.00
N GLY A 5 60.68 -0.18 28.62
CA GLY A 5 59.35 -0.25 28.22
C GLY A 5 58.89 0.62 27.05
N SER A 6 57.83 0.19 26.42
CA SER A 6 57.00 0.99 25.53
C SER A 6 55.61 1.20 26.19
N SER A 7 55.38 2.47 26.43
CA SER A 7 54.14 3.07 26.91
C SER A 7 52.98 2.79 25.95
N GLY A 8 51.97 2.07 26.43
CA GLY A 8 50.69 1.95 25.75
C GLY A 8 49.93 3.27 25.84
N LYS A 9 49.67 3.92 24.70
CA LYS A 9 48.72 5.01 24.59
C LYS A 9 47.31 4.41 24.65
N GLY A 10 46.64 4.60 25.79
CA GLY A 10 45.23 4.31 25.93
C GLY A 10 44.44 5.20 24.97
N LEU A 11 43.61 4.57 24.12
CA LEU A 11 42.57 5.27 23.39
C LEU A 11 41.57 5.77 24.43
N GLN A 12 41.53 7.07 24.66
CA GLN A 12 40.42 7.73 25.32
C GLN A 12 39.19 7.67 24.38
N LEU A 13 38.23 6.85 24.71
CA LEU A 13 36.88 6.94 24.14
C LEU A 13 36.29 8.28 24.58
N THR A 14 36.30 9.23 23.67
CA THR A 14 35.59 10.49 23.82
C THR A 14 34.09 10.14 23.88
N THR A 15 33.51 10.30 25.05
CA THR A 15 32.08 10.24 25.25
C THR A 15 31.45 11.34 24.40
N ILE A 16 30.85 10.97 23.28
CA ILE A 16 30.01 11.88 22.50
C ILE A 16 28.77 12.09 23.34
N SER A 17 28.73 13.25 24.04
CA SER A 17 27.53 13.71 24.71
C SER A 17 26.43 13.81 23.65
N SER A 18 25.35 13.04 23.84
CA SER A 18 24.15 13.09 23.04
C SER A 18 23.39 14.40 23.32
N GLU A 19 23.81 15.49 22.72
CA GLU A 19 22.88 16.51 22.30
C GLU A 19 22.20 15.99 21.04
N ALA A 20 21.25 15.08 21.25
CA ALA A 20 20.25 14.74 20.26
C ALA A 20 19.34 15.96 20.12
N GLY A 21 19.81 16.96 19.37
CA GLY A 21 18.93 17.91 18.74
C GLY A 21 17.87 17.10 18.04
N GLU A 22 16.63 17.38 18.35
CA GLU A 22 15.46 16.81 17.66
C GLU A 22 15.66 17.00 16.16
N ARG A 23 16.27 16.01 15.50
CA ARG A 23 16.15 15.90 14.05
C ARG A 23 14.66 15.77 13.82
N ALA A 24 14.06 16.78 13.22
CA ALA A 24 12.70 16.69 12.73
C ALA A 24 12.61 15.45 11.88
N GLY A 25 12.20 14.34 12.48
CA GLY A 25 12.07 13.06 11.79
C GLY A 25 11.14 13.24 10.62
N LEU A 26 11.41 12.61 9.51
CA LEU A 26 10.56 12.63 8.33
C LEU A 26 9.14 12.27 8.78
N ARG A 27 8.28 13.27 8.93
CA ARG A 27 6.88 13.06 9.32
C ARG A 27 6.06 12.95 8.04
N PHE A 28 5.75 11.74 7.67
CA PHE A 28 4.77 11.51 6.63
C PHE A 28 3.38 11.89 7.16
N ARG A 29 2.67 12.72 6.40
CA ARG A 29 1.29 13.05 6.74
C ARG A 29 0.39 11.91 6.27
N PRO A 30 -0.65 11.55 7.03
CA PRO A 30 -1.62 10.56 6.57
C PRO A 30 -2.28 10.99 5.25
N PRO A 31 -2.62 10.03 4.34
CA PRO A 31 -3.17 10.34 3.02
C PRO A 31 -4.48 11.12 3.02
N TYR A 32 -5.29 11.06 4.08
CA TYR A 32 -6.50 11.89 4.17
C TYR A 32 -6.22 13.39 4.06
N SER A 33 -4.98 13.82 4.32
CA SER A 33 -4.59 15.24 4.18
C SER A 33 -4.45 15.71 2.73
N GLN A 34 -4.56 14.81 1.76
CA GLN A 34 -4.49 15.13 0.33
C GLN A 34 -5.77 15.77 -0.23
N THR A 35 -6.85 15.76 0.52
CA THR A 35 -8.14 16.29 0.08
C THR A 35 -8.83 17.06 1.20
N SER A 36 -9.73 17.98 0.81
CA SER A 36 -10.59 18.70 1.74
C SER A 36 -11.77 17.86 2.28
N VAL A 37 -12.01 16.69 1.69
CA VAL A 37 -13.08 15.78 2.14
C VAL A 37 -12.71 15.17 3.50
N PRO A 38 -13.60 15.23 4.50
CA PRO A 38 -13.35 14.63 5.81
C PRO A 38 -13.01 13.14 5.72
N ALA A 39 -12.00 12.69 6.46
CA ALA A 39 -11.52 11.31 6.45
C ALA A 39 -12.63 10.27 6.63
N ALA A 40 -13.63 10.54 7.48
CA ALA A 40 -14.76 9.66 7.73
C ALA A 40 -15.69 9.46 6.51
N LYS A 41 -15.58 10.30 5.47
CA LYS A 41 -16.34 10.19 4.22
C LYS A 41 -15.55 9.53 3.09
N LEU A 42 -14.26 9.26 3.30
CA LEU A 42 -13.39 8.61 2.33
C LEU A 42 -13.56 7.09 2.39
N ILE A 43 -13.79 6.48 1.22
CA ILE A 43 -13.67 5.03 1.08
C ILE A 43 -12.18 4.69 1.13
N ASN A 44 -11.81 3.62 1.77
CA ASN A 44 -10.41 3.25 1.97
C ASN A 44 -10.21 1.74 1.78
N SER A 45 -8.97 1.28 1.91
CA SER A 45 -8.61 -0.13 1.71
C SER A 45 -9.37 -1.11 2.61
N SER A 46 -9.83 -0.67 3.80
CA SER A 46 -10.61 -1.53 4.70
C SER A 46 -12.09 -1.60 4.35
N THR A 47 -12.64 -0.59 3.65
CA THR A 47 -14.08 -0.43 3.39
C THR A 47 -14.48 -0.57 1.91
N ALA A 48 -13.51 -0.60 1.01
CA ALA A 48 -13.76 -0.75 -0.43
C ALA A 48 -14.19 -2.18 -0.79
N GLY A 49 -15.06 -2.30 -1.79
CA GLY A 49 -15.41 -3.59 -2.41
C GLY A 49 -14.42 -4.02 -3.49
N PHE A 50 -13.67 -3.07 -4.05
CA PHE A 50 -12.50 -3.31 -4.92
C PHE A 50 -11.65 -2.05 -5.03
N LEU A 51 -10.42 -2.24 -5.49
CA LEU A 51 -9.46 -1.17 -5.70
C LEU A 51 -8.96 -1.20 -7.15
N ILE A 52 -8.73 -0.02 -7.72
CA ILE A 52 -7.95 0.12 -8.95
C ILE A 52 -6.61 0.72 -8.55
N HIS A 53 -5.57 -0.05 -8.75
CA HIS A 53 -4.20 0.41 -8.57
C HIS A 53 -3.63 0.84 -9.92
N ARG A 54 -3.50 2.14 -10.10
CA ARG A 54 -2.87 2.76 -11.27
C ARG A 54 -1.44 3.16 -10.91
N VAL A 55 -0.50 2.88 -11.80
CA VAL A 55 0.90 3.27 -11.63
C VAL A 55 1.46 3.86 -12.92
N GLY A 56 2.29 4.89 -12.79
CA GLY A 56 2.97 5.51 -13.93
C GLY A 56 4.40 5.90 -13.57
N GLN A 57 5.33 5.71 -14.52
CA GLN A 57 6.71 6.16 -14.42
C GLN A 57 6.81 7.62 -14.85
N LEU A 58 7.31 8.48 -13.97
CA LEU A 58 7.56 9.89 -14.29
C LEU A 58 8.81 10.06 -15.14
N ARG A 59 8.78 11.12 -15.94
CA ARG A 59 10.00 11.76 -16.41
C ARG A 59 10.52 12.67 -15.30
N SER A 60 11.74 12.45 -14.86
CA SER A 60 12.32 13.14 -13.68
C SER A 60 12.29 14.67 -13.78
N GLU A 61 12.34 15.20 -15.00
CA GLU A 61 12.27 16.65 -15.28
C GLU A 61 10.90 17.30 -14.97
N PHE A 62 9.83 16.49 -14.86
CA PHE A 62 8.46 16.95 -14.61
C PHE A 62 7.91 16.47 -13.25
N ARG A 63 8.78 16.07 -12.35
CA ARG A 63 8.38 15.47 -11.04
C ARG A 63 7.44 16.38 -10.25
N ASP A 64 7.75 17.67 -10.17
CA ASP A 64 6.97 18.61 -9.36
C ASP A 64 5.61 18.94 -10.00
N GLU A 65 5.59 19.06 -11.32
CA GLU A 65 4.34 19.29 -12.07
C GLU A 65 3.43 18.05 -12.01
N ALA A 66 4.00 16.85 -12.05
CA ALA A 66 3.25 15.60 -11.91
C ALA A 66 2.66 15.45 -10.50
N ARG A 67 3.38 15.89 -9.47
CA ARG A 67 2.86 15.95 -8.09
C ARG A 67 1.69 16.93 -7.99
N ALA A 68 1.85 18.14 -8.53
CA ALA A 68 0.80 19.14 -8.54
C ALA A 68 -0.44 18.65 -9.30
N PHE A 69 -0.25 18.04 -10.47
CA PHE A 69 -1.34 17.41 -11.22
C PHE A 69 -2.06 16.34 -10.40
N SER A 70 -1.30 15.47 -9.74
CA SER A 70 -1.89 14.40 -8.92
C SER A 70 -2.67 14.94 -7.72
N ALA A 71 -2.20 16.02 -7.10
CA ALA A 71 -2.92 16.68 -6.02
C ALA A 71 -4.26 17.27 -6.49
N ASP A 72 -4.26 17.95 -7.65
CA ASP A 72 -5.48 18.50 -8.27
C ASP A 72 -6.47 17.39 -8.64
N LEU A 73 -5.95 16.27 -9.18
CA LEU A 73 -6.75 15.10 -9.53
C LEU A 73 -7.41 14.47 -8.30
N VAL A 74 -6.66 14.31 -7.21
CA VAL A 74 -7.15 13.75 -5.93
C VAL A 74 -8.25 14.64 -5.37
N GLU A 75 -8.03 15.96 -5.28
CA GLU A 75 -9.05 16.88 -4.77
C GLU A 75 -10.31 16.90 -5.64
N LEU A 76 -10.14 16.96 -6.96
CA LEU A 76 -11.27 16.97 -7.90
C LEU A 76 -12.15 15.73 -7.77
N ILE A 77 -11.55 14.53 -7.82
CA ILE A 77 -12.33 13.29 -7.78
C ILE A 77 -12.98 13.10 -6.40
N ASN A 78 -12.23 13.31 -5.33
CA ASN A 78 -12.75 13.08 -3.99
C ASN A 78 -13.91 14.05 -3.65
N THR A 79 -13.84 15.31 -4.08
CA THR A 79 -14.93 16.26 -3.86
C THR A 79 -16.15 16.00 -4.75
N ALA A 80 -15.94 15.58 -6.00
CA ALA A 80 -17.03 15.32 -6.93
C ALA A 80 -17.72 13.97 -6.70
N GLN A 81 -17.05 12.99 -6.09
CA GLN A 81 -17.50 11.61 -5.96
C GLN A 81 -17.59 11.12 -4.50
N VAL A 82 -17.86 12.03 -3.56
CA VAL A 82 -17.97 11.70 -2.12
C VAL A 82 -18.88 10.49 -1.89
N GLY A 83 -18.34 9.46 -1.21
CA GLY A 83 -19.05 8.24 -0.86
C GLY A 83 -19.17 7.19 -1.98
N TYR A 84 -18.70 7.49 -3.19
CA TYR A 84 -18.70 6.56 -4.33
C TYR A 84 -17.29 6.16 -4.75
N VAL A 85 -16.40 7.13 -4.89
CA VAL A 85 -15.00 6.91 -5.26
C VAL A 85 -14.11 7.74 -4.36
N THR A 86 -13.03 7.14 -3.89
CA THR A 86 -11.91 7.87 -3.27
C THR A 86 -10.64 7.54 -4.02
N ILE A 87 -9.88 8.55 -4.41
CA ILE A 87 -8.55 8.40 -4.98
C ILE A 87 -7.52 8.98 -4.03
N LEU A 88 -6.42 8.25 -3.83
CA LEU A 88 -5.26 8.71 -3.08
C LEU A 88 -4.01 8.49 -3.92
N ALA A 89 -3.07 9.41 -3.83
CA ALA A 89 -1.82 9.37 -4.57
C ALA A 89 -0.64 9.07 -3.65
N PHE A 90 0.30 8.25 -4.13
CA PHE A 90 1.48 7.82 -3.39
C PHE A 90 2.72 7.90 -4.27
N GLU A 91 3.86 8.12 -3.66
CA GLU A 91 5.18 7.99 -4.29
C GLU A 91 5.84 6.70 -3.83
N GLU A 92 6.53 6.04 -4.73
CA GLU A 92 7.37 4.90 -4.39
C GLU A 92 8.65 5.42 -3.69
N LEU A 93 8.78 5.11 -2.40
CA LEU A 93 9.92 5.54 -1.57
C LEU A 93 11.09 4.56 -1.70
N PHE A 94 10.79 3.25 -1.73
CA PHE A 94 11.74 2.17 -1.98
C PHE A 94 11.20 1.25 -3.06
N GLY A 95 11.97 1.11 -4.13
CA GLY A 95 11.65 0.38 -5.34
C GLY A 95 12.21 1.12 -6.56
N ALA A 96 11.42 1.29 -7.62
CA ALA A 96 11.81 2.09 -8.78
C ALA A 96 11.59 3.58 -8.50
N GLY A 97 12.61 4.40 -8.63
CA GLY A 97 12.50 5.86 -8.46
C GLY A 97 11.53 6.51 -9.45
N ASP A 98 11.01 7.69 -9.09
CA ASP A 98 10.12 8.50 -9.94
C ASP A 98 8.86 7.76 -10.40
N ARG A 99 8.24 7.00 -9.52
CA ARG A 99 7.00 6.29 -9.80
C ARG A 99 5.88 6.82 -8.92
N LEU A 100 4.75 7.14 -9.54
CA LEU A 100 3.51 7.50 -8.85
C LEU A 100 2.51 6.36 -8.90
N HIS A 101 1.81 6.20 -7.80
CA HIS A 101 0.72 5.26 -7.62
C HIS A 101 -0.55 6.02 -7.26
N TRP A 102 -1.65 5.70 -7.92
CA TRP A 102 -2.97 6.16 -7.53
C TRP A 102 -3.78 4.92 -7.13
N LEU A 103 -4.35 4.98 -5.95
CA LEU A 103 -5.22 3.94 -5.45
C LEU A 103 -6.65 4.46 -5.43
N LEU A 104 -7.48 3.95 -6.32
CA LEU A 104 -8.90 4.28 -6.41
C LEU A 104 -9.66 3.23 -5.61
N HIS A 105 -10.47 3.70 -4.67
CA HIS A 105 -11.30 2.88 -3.79
C HIS A 105 -12.76 3.00 -4.23
N LEU A 106 -13.41 1.89 -4.50
CA LEU A 106 -14.79 1.84 -4.97
C LEU A 106 -15.55 0.77 -4.17
N LYS A 107 -16.86 0.98 -3.96
CA LYS A 107 -17.71 -0.02 -3.32
C LYS A 107 -18.19 -1.06 -4.31
N GLN A 108 -18.54 -0.63 -5.52
CA GLN A 108 -19.15 -1.48 -6.54
C GLN A 108 -18.83 -1.01 -7.96
N PRO A 109 -18.92 -1.86 -8.99
CA PRO A 109 -18.60 -1.51 -10.38
C PRO A 109 -19.36 -0.32 -10.94
N ASN A 110 -20.60 -0.10 -10.50
CA ASN A 110 -21.40 1.06 -10.92
C ASN A 110 -20.79 2.39 -10.48
N ASP A 111 -20.02 2.41 -9.40
CA ASP A 111 -19.31 3.62 -8.96
C ASP A 111 -18.21 4.01 -9.95
N TYR A 112 -17.55 3.02 -10.58
CA TYR A 112 -16.60 3.28 -11.65
C TYR A 112 -17.29 3.88 -12.90
N GLN A 113 -18.46 3.38 -13.25
CA GLN A 113 -19.26 3.95 -14.36
C GLN A 113 -19.65 5.40 -14.07
N ARG A 114 -19.99 5.72 -12.82
CA ARG A 114 -20.25 7.12 -12.40
C ARG A 114 -18.99 7.99 -12.55
N LEU A 115 -17.83 7.48 -12.19
CA LEU A 115 -16.55 8.18 -12.38
C LEU A 115 -16.32 8.48 -13.86
N LEU A 116 -16.49 7.50 -14.75
CA LEU A 116 -16.35 7.70 -16.20
C LEU A 116 -17.33 8.73 -16.72
N HIS A 117 -18.58 8.70 -16.28
CA HIS A 117 -19.56 9.72 -16.67
C HIS A 117 -19.12 11.13 -16.23
N MET A 118 -18.56 11.28 -15.03
CA MET A 118 -18.00 12.56 -14.57
C MET A 118 -16.81 12.99 -15.44
N VAL A 119 -15.91 12.07 -15.78
CA VAL A 119 -14.76 12.32 -16.66
C VAL A 119 -15.22 12.86 -18.02
N ASP A 120 -16.24 12.27 -18.62
CA ASP A 120 -16.74 12.64 -19.95
C ASP A 120 -17.46 14.00 -19.96
N HIS A 121 -18.12 14.39 -18.87
CA HIS A 121 -19.04 15.53 -18.84
C HIS A 121 -18.54 16.71 -18.00
N SER A 122 -17.51 16.55 -17.16
CA SER A 122 -17.05 17.60 -16.26
C SER A 122 -16.13 18.59 -16.96
N GLN A 123 -16.48 19.86 -16.90
CA GLN A 123 -15.61 20.95 -17.34
C GLN A 123 -14.33 21.03 -16.48
N LYS A 124 -14.46 20.86 -15.16
CA LYS A 124 -13.30 20.85 -14.25
C LYS A 124 -12.34 19.71 -14.54
N TRP A 125 -12.87 18.54 -14.92
CA TRP A 125 -12.03 17.42 -15.35
C TRP A 125 -11.20 17.80 -16.59
N ARG A 126 -11.83 18.40 -17.61
CA ARG A 126 -11.12 18.85 -18.81
C ARG A 126 -10.04 19.88 -18.50
N GLU A 127 -10.31 20.81 -17.59
CA GLU A 127 -9.33 21.80 -17.15
C GLU A 127 -8.12 21.14 -16.45
N VAL A 128 -8.36 20.16 -15.57
CA VAL A 128 -7.29 19.43 -14.87
C VAL A 128 -6.51 18.52 -15.82
N SER A 129 -7.20 17.78 -16.70
CA SER A 129 -6.58 16.74 -17.53
C SER A 129 -6.03 17.24 -18.86
N GLN A 130 -6.63 18.26 -19.47
CA GLN A 130 -6.24 18.76 -20.80
C GLN A 130 -5.56 20.13 -20.77
N GLY A 131 -5.59 20.81 -19.62
CA GLY A 131 -4.94 22.10 -19.44
C GLY A 131 -3.43 22.03 -19.63
N ASP A 132 -2.82 23.15 -20.01
CA ASP A 132 -1.36 23.26 -20.08
C ASP A 132 -0.78 23.22 -18.66
N ARG A 133 -0.08 22.12 -18.36
CA ARG A 133 0.56 21.88 -17.07
C ARG A 133 2.06 22.21 -17.05
N LEU A 134 2.62 22.54 -18.20
CA LEU A 134 4.06 22.71 -18.42
C LEU A 134 4.41 24.05 -19.10
N PRO A 135 3.78 25.18 -18.71
CA PRO A 135 3.98 26.45 -19.43
C PRO A 135 5.45 26.91 -19.41
N ALA A 136 6.17 26.68 -18.32
CA ALA A 136 7.59 27.03 -18.20
C ALA A 136 8.54 26.03 -18.88
N LYS A 137 8.02 24.86 -19.33
CA LYS A 137 8.80 23.76 -19.91
C LYS A 137 8.36 23.42 -21.35
N GLY A 138 7.85 24.42 -22.06
CA GLY A 138 7.45 24.29 -23.47
C GLY A 138 6.02 23.78 -23.70
N GLY A 139 5.16 23.89 -22.70
CA GLY A 139 3.75 23.52 -22.76
C GLY A 139 3.47 22.02 -22.73
N GLY A 140 2.21 21.67 -22.57
CA GLY A 140 1.71 20.30 -22.62
C GLY A 140 0.85 19.91 -21.42
N ASN A 141 0.05 18.87 -21.62
CA ASN A 141 -0.81 18.30 -20.60
C ASN A 141 -0.07 17.25 -19.74
N TRP A 142 -0.80 16.58 -18.86
CA TRP A 142 -0.25 15.59 -17.93
C TRP A 142 0.44 14.40 -18.62
N GLU A 143 0.03 14.01 -19.83
CA GLU A 143 0.60 12.86 -20.56
C GLU A 143 2.10 13.04 -20.81
N ARG A 144 2.53 14.27 -21.07
CA ARG A 144 3.94 14.60 -21.31
C ARG A 144 4.82 14.38 -20.07
N MET A 145 4.23 14.34 -18.87
CA MET A 145 4.97 14.14 -17.62
C MET A 145 5.39 12.70 -17.40
N PHE A 146 4.76 11.75 -18.10
CA PHE A 146 4.98 10.32 -17.92
C PHE A 146 5.76 9.71 -19.09
N VAL A 147 6.47 8.63 -18.79
CA VAL A 147 7.10 7.82 -19.83
C VAL A 147 5.99 7.13 -20.61
N GLU A 148 6.00 7.26 -21.92
CA GLU A 148 5.00 6.64 -22.80
C GLU A 148 4.92 5.13 -22.59
N GLY A 149 3.70 4.61 -22.50
CA GLY A 149 3.44 3.18 -22.24
C GLY A 149 3.74 2.70 -20.83
N SER A 150 4.15 3.59 -19.92
CA SER A 150 4.43 3.22 -18.53
C SER A 150 3.19 3.14 -17.63
N MET A 151 2.08 3.73 -18.06
CA MET A 151 0.83 3.68 -17.30
C MET A 151 0.24 2.29 -17.35
N SER A 152 -0.07 1.74 -16.17
CA SER A 152 -0.78 0.47 -16.06
C SER A 152 -1.81 0.53 -14.93
N GLU A 153 -2.86 -0.27 -15.08
CA GLU A 153 -3.91 -0.43 -14.08
C GLU A 153 -4.08 -1.91 -13.73
N THR A 154 -4.28 -2.16 -12.46
CA THR A 154 -4.60 -3.49 -11.93
C THR A 154 -5.81 -3.37 -11.03
N ILE A 155 -6.80 -4.23 -11.21
CA ILE A 155 -7.98 -4.30 -10.36
C ILE A 155 -7.79 -5.42 -9.36
N ILE A 156 -7.80 -5.06 -8.08
CA ILE A 156 -7.66 -5.97 -6.96
C ILE A 156 -8.89 -5.91 -6.06
N CYS A 157 -9.34 -7.07 -5.60
CA CYS A 157 -10.47 -7.18 -4.69
C CYS A 157 -10.00 -7.73 -3.35
N PRO A 158 -10.64 -7.34 -2.22
CA PRO A 158 -10.41 -8.02 -0.97
C PRO A 158 -10.57 -9.53 -1.19
N GLN A 159 -9.68 -10.31 -0.59
CA GLN A 159 -9.78 -11.77 -0.69
C GLN A 159 -11.16 -12.21 -0.17
N HIS A 160 -11.84 -13.04 -0.95
CA HIS A 160 -13.18 -13.55 -0.67
C HIS A 160 -13.12 -15.03 -0.25
N GLY A 161 -14.04 -15.44 0.59
CA GLY A 161 -14.16 -16.81 1.08
C GLY A 161 -13.37 -17.09 2.37
N LEU A 162 -12.56 -16.14 2.85
CA LEU A 162 -11.91 -16.17 4.16
C LEU A 162 -12.22 -14.85 4.88
N THR A 163 -13.18 -14.87 5.78
CA THR A 163 -13.57 -13.72 6.60
C THR A 163 -14.07 -14.22 7.95
N HIS A 164 -14.04 -13.38 8.97
CA HIS A 164 -14.56 -13.71 10.30
C HIS A 164 -16.08 -13.53 10.44
N HIS A 165 -16.71 -12.97 9.42
CA HIS A 165 -18.15 -12.71 9.41
C HIS A 165 -18.83 -13.60 8.36
N ASP A 166 -19.53 -14.60 8.81
CA ASP A 166 -20.30 -15.52 7.97
C ASP A 166 -21.50 -14.76 7.33
N GLY A 167 -21.36 -14.42 6.07
CA GLY A 167 -22.49 -14.16 5.17
C GLY A 167 -23.22 -12.84 5.26
N GLU A 168 -22.95 -11.95 6.20
CA GLU A 168 -23.45 -10.58 6.15
C GLU A 168 -22.59 -9.74 5.18
N HIS A 169 -22.88 -9.90 3.90
CA HIS A 169 -22.37 -8.99 2.90
C HIS A 169 -22.82 -7.58 3.27
N SER A 170 -21.86 -6.69 3.51
CA SER A 170 -22.22 -5.28 3.70
C SER A 170 -22.98 -4.82 2.46
N ALA A 171 -24.26 -4.49 2.66
CA ALA A 171 -25.13 -4.06 1.57
C ALA A 171 -24.44 -2.93 0.77
N GLY A 172 -24.27 -3.15 -0.53
CA GLY A 172 -23.69 -2.16 -1.43
C GLY A 172 -22.21 -2.24 -1.70
N THR A 173 -21.50 -3.30 -1.30
CA THR A 173 -20.13 -3.58 -1.75
C THR A 173 -20.07 -4.75 -2.73
N PHE A 174 -19.13 -4.69 -3.67
CA PHE A 174 -18.94 -5.73 -4.69
C PHE A 174 -18.38 -7.02 -4.08
N GLN A 175 -17.42 -6.87 -3.17
CA GLN A 175 -16.86 -7.95 -2.36
C GLN A 175 -16.96 -7.57 -0.88
N PRO A 176 -16.94 -8.53 0.05
CA PRO A 176 -16.83 -8.24 1.47
C PRO A 176 -15.61 -7.34 1.73
N PRO A 177 -15.79 -6.21 2.43
CA PRO A 177 -14.68 -5.31 2.73
C PRO A 177 -13.56 -5.98 3.52
N ALA A 178 -12.32 -5.55 3.27
CA ALA A 178 -11.14 -6.14 3.91
C ALA A 178 -11.11 -5.99 5.44
N MET A 179 -11.87 -5.06 6.02
CA MET A 179 -12.02 -4.96 7.47
C MET A 179 -12.54 -6.25 8.12
N TYR A 180 -13.26 -7.08 7.37
CA TYR A 180 -13.74 -8.38 7.86
C TYR A 180 -12.67 -9.49 7.86
N GLN A 181 -11.46 -9.19 7.40
CA GLN A 181 -10.30 -10.08 7.50
C GLN A 181 -9.63 -10.03 8.89
N SER A 182 -10.10 -9.19 9.79
CA SER A 182 -9.59 -9.08 11.15
C SER A 182 -10.71 -9.10 12.18
N LYS A 183 -10.39 -9.57 13.39
CA LYS A 183 -11.28 -9.53 14.56
C LYS A 183 -11.23 -8.18 15.29
N LEU A 184 -10.27 -7.31 14.93
CA LEU A 184 -10.15 -5.99 15.53
C LEU A 184 -11.31 -5.07 15.09
N ALA A 185 -11.68 -4.14 15.97
CA ALA A 185 -12.67 -3.14 15.63
C ALA A 185 -12.16 -2.19 14.51
N PRO A 186 -13.03 -1.69 13.63
CA PRO A 186 -12.63 -0.87 12.48
C PRO A 186 -11.79 0.37 12.81
N ASP A 187 -11.99 0.97 13.99
CA ASP A 187 -11.27 2.14 14.48
C ASP A 187 -9.83 1.80 14.96
N GLN A 188 -9.52 0.53 15.15
CA GLN A 188 -8.19 0.03 15.47
C GLN A 188 -7.36 -0.31 14.23
N LEU A 189 -7.98 -0.31 13.04
CA LEU A 189 -7.33 -0.68 11.79
C LEU A 189 -6.72 0.54 11.11
N LEU A 190 -5.45 0.44 10.73
CA LEU A 190 -4.87 1.37 9.78
C LEU A 190 -5.37 1.05 8.37
N SER A 191 -5.46 2.08 7.54
CA SER A 191 -5.94 1.94 6.17
C SER A 191 -5.19 2.88 5.22
N SER A 192 -5.44 2.77 3.93
CA SER A 192 -4.89 3.68 2.91
C SER A 192 -5.18 5.16 3.15
N VAL A 193 -6.17 5.49 4.00
CA VAL A 193 -6.53 6.87 4.38
C VAL A 193 -5.74 7.34 5.61
N SER A 194 -5.50 6.45 6.57
CA SER A 194 -4.93 6.82 7.89
C SER A 194 -3.43 6.52 8.03
N ALA A 195 -2.91 5.53 7.30
CA ALA A 195 -1.52 5.11 7.44
C ALA A 195 -0.56 6.04 6.70
N PRO A 196 0.49 6.55 7.37
CA PRO A 196 1.50 7.39 6.72
C PRO A 196 2.41 6.62 5.77
N LEU A 197 2.43 5.30 5.84
CA LEU A 197 3.23 4.43 4.95
C LEU A 197 2.41 3.21 4.57
N THR A 198 2.62 2.71 3.35
CA THR A 198 2.01 1.46 2.88
C THR A 198 3.06 0.63 2.17
N VAL A 199 3.22 -0.63 2.59
CA VAL A 199 3.95 -1.62 1.80
C VAL A 199 2.96 -2.34 0.90
N HIS A 200 3.24 -2.33 -0.38
CA HIS A 200 2.54 -3.17 -1.34
C HIS A 200 3.39 -4.40 -1.63
N ARG A 201 3.02 -5.52 -1.04
CA ARG A 201 3.60 -6.83 -1.28
C ARG A 201 2.81 -7.55 -2.35
N ARG A 202 3.48 -8.09 -3.35
CA ARG A 202 2.87 -8.87 -4.44
C ARG A 202 3.60 -10.18 -4.60
N LEU A 203 2.85 -11.22 -4.96
CA LEU A 203 3.42 -12.50 -5.34
C LEU A 203 2.52 -13.21 -6.36
N GLN A 204 3.12 -14.01 -7.24
CA GLN A 204 2.42 -14.94 -8.11
C GLN A 204 2.36 -16.30 -7.41
N VAL A 205 1.17 -16.84 -7.27
CA VAL A 205 0.94 -18.15 -6.66
C VAL A 205 1.11 -19.25 -7.70
N ARG A 206 1.67 -20.37 -7.29
CA ARG A 206 1.68 -21.60 -8.11
C ARG A 206 0.28 -22.19 -8.16
N TYR A 207 -0.17 -22.52 -9.34
CA TYR A 207 -1.52 -23.02 -9.58
C TYR A 207 -1.94 -24.18 -8.66
N ALA A 208 -1.00 -25.11 -8.39
CA ALA A 208 -1.26 -26.29 -7.56
C ALA A 208 -1.43 -25.99 -6.05
N TYR A 209 -1.13 -24.77 -5.61
CA TYR A 209 -1.14 -24.39 -4.19
C TYR A 209 -2.00 -23.13 -3.93
N ARG A 210 -2.98 -22.88 -4.79
CA ARG A 210 -3.80 -21.66 -4.76
C ARG A 210 -4.50 -21.48 -3.42
N GLU A 211 -5.16 -22.53 -2.93
CA GLU A 211 -5.95 -22.45 -1.70
C GLU A 211 -5.06 -22.35 -0.45
N GLU A 212 -3.94 -23.08 -0.45
CA GLU A 212 -2.96 -23.04 0.64
C GLU A 212 -2.32 -21.65 0.73
N ALA A 213 -1.97 -21.06 -0.40
CA ALA A 213 -1.40 -19.72 -0.44
C ALA A 213 -2.38 -18.67 0.08
N ARG A 214 -3.67 -18.74 -0.30
CA ARG A 214 -4.70 -17.84 0.21
C ARG A 214 -4.83 -17.94 1.73
N ARG A 215 -4.96 -19.16 2.25
CA ARG A 215 -5.08 -19.40 3.70
C ARG A 215 -3.85 -18.90 4.45
N PHE A 216 -2.66 -19.21 3.93
CA PHE A 216 -1.42 -18.77 4.55
C PHE A 216 -1.31 -17.24 4.63
N TRP A 217 -1.48 -16.56 3.49
CA TRP A 217 -1.34 -15.10 3.46
C TRP A 217 -2.46 -14.36 4.17
N PHE A 218 -3.66 -14.95 4.22
CA PHE A 218 -4.75 -14.44 5.05
C PHE A 218 -4.39 -14.53 6.54
N ALA A 219 -3.95 -15.69 7.00
CA ALA A 219 -3.58 -15.91 8.39
C ALA A 219 -2.35 -15.06 8.78
N TRP A 220 -1.38 -14.90 7.88
CA TRP A 220 -0.25 -14.00 8.11
C TRP A 220 -0.72 -12.54 8.23
N ALA A 221 -1.61 -12.08 7.38
CA ALA A 221 -2.15 -10.72 7.44
C ALA A 221 -2.95 -10.48 8.73
N GLU A 222 -3.74 -11.45 9.16
CA GLU A 222 -4.45 -11.42 10.44
C GLU A 222 -3.46 -11.34 11.60
N HIS A 223 -2.45 -12.22 11.62
CA HIS A 223 -1.40 -12.22 12.64
C HIS A 223 -0.68 -10.88 12.75
N VAL A 224 -0.26 -10.29 11.62
CA VAL A 224 0.33 -8.94 11.61
C VAL A 224 -0.60 -7.92 12.25
N THR A 225 -1.86 -7.94 11.85
CA THR A 225 -2.86 -6.97 12.32
C THR A 225 -3.13 -7.09 13.81
N GLU A 226 -3.27 -8.33 14.31
CA GLU A 226 -3.60 -8.60 15.71
C GLU A 226 -2.39 -8.47 16.66
N SER A 227 -1.17 -8.82 16.20
CA SER A 227 0.05 -8.69 17.01
C SER A 227 0.62 -7.27 17.03
N MET A 228 0.23 -6.41 16.09
CA MET A 228 0.75 -5.03 15.95
C MET A 228 -0.36 -3.96 15.95
N PRO A 229 -1.31 -3.98 16.92
CA PRO A 229 -2.46 -3.07 16.90
C PRO A 229 -2.03 -1.60 16.89
N GLY A 230 -2.60 -0.80 15.97
CA GLY A 230 -2.25 0.60 15.78
C GLY A 230 -0.86 0.86 15.19
N ARG A 231 -0.03 -0.17 14.97
CA ARG A 231 1.31 -0.08 14.37
C ARG A 231 1.34 -0.58 12.94
N ALA A 232 0.67 -1.71 12.68
CA ALA A 232 0.51 -2.27 11.35
C ALA A 232 -0.88 -2.86 11.16
N THR A 233 -1.39 -2.80 9.93
CA THR A 233 -2.59 -3.52 9.49
C THR A 233 -2.30 -4.08 8.11
N ALA A 234 -2.49 -5.36 7.92
CA ALA A 234 -2.32 -6.02 6.64
C ALA A 234 -3.66 -6.53 6.12
N PHE A 235 -3.93 -6.28 4.85
CA PHE A 235 -5.10 -6.79 4.15
C PHE A 235 -4.67 -7.57 2.91
N LEU A 236 -5.30 -8.71 2.69
CA LEU A 236 -5.09 -9.56 1.53
C LEU A 236 -6.08 -9.23 0.43
N PHE A 237 -5.56 -8.99 -0.76
CA PHE A 237 -6.32 -8.77 -2.00
C PHE A 237 -5.87 -9.77 -3.06
N GLU A 238 -6.74 -10.00 -4.05
CA GLU A 238 -6.44 -10.79 -5.23
C GLU A 238 -6.66 -9.97 -6.49
N GLU A 239 -5.84 -10.20 -7.52
CA GLU A 239 -6.04 -9.61 -8.83
C GLU A 239 -7.28 -10.22 -9.49
N MET A 240 -8.35 -9.44 -9.64
CA MET A 240 -9.62 -9.93 -10.17
C MET A 240 -9.63 -9.91 -11.71
N TRP A 241 -9.19 -8.81 -12.29
CA TRP A 241 -9.04 -8.66 -13.73
C TRP A 241 -7.61 -8.34 -14.05
N GLY A 242 -6.93 -9.29 -14.71
CA GLY A 242 -5.52 -9.21 -15.04
C GLY A 242 -4.87 -10.58 -14.97
N ARG A 243 -3.81 -10.72 -14.18
CA ARG A 243 -3.10 -11.97 -14.02
C ARG A 243 -3.71 -12.82 -12.91
N GLN A 244 -4.24 -13.99 -13.27
CA GLN A 244 -4.80 -14.93 -12.29
C GLN A 244 -3.73 -15.39 -11.29
N ASP A 245 -4.18 -15.74 -10.08
CA ASP A 245 -3.36 -16.28 -9.00
C ASP A 245 -2.26 -15.31 -8.53
N ARG A 246 -2.50 -14.01 -8.67
CA ARG A 246 -1.64 -12.99 -8.08
C ARG A 246 -2.29 -12.44 -6.83
N LEU A 247 -1.57 -12.55 -5.71
CA LEU A 247 -1.95 -11.99 -4.44
C LEU A 247 -1.26 -10.64 -4.22
N HIS A 248 -1.97 -9.76 -3.55
CA HIS A 248 -1.51 -8.44 -3.15
C HIS A 248 -1.80 -8.26 -1.67
N LEU A 249 -0.80 -7.87 -0.88
CA LEU A 249 -1.02 -7.41 0.48
C LEU A 249 -0.78 -5.90 0.52
N LEU A 250 -1.75 -5.19 1.06
CA LEU A 250 -1.57 -3.79 1.45
C LEU A 250 -1.30 -3.77 2.95
N ILE A 251 -0.06 -3.48 3.31
CA ILE A 251 0.40 -3.45 4.70
C ILE A 251 0.55 -1.98 5.08
N HIS A 252 -0.40 -1.49 5.86
CA HIS A 252 -0.48 -0.12 6.34
C HIS A 252 0.33 0.03 7.61
N LEU A 253 1.26 0.98 7.66
CA LEU A 253 2.22 1.14 8.74
C LEU A 253 2.11 2.53 9.37
N ALA A 254 2.17 2.60 10.70
CA ALA A 254 2.21 3.85 11.44
C ALA A 254 3.57 4.56 11.36
N SER A 255 4.67 3.82 11.11
CA SER A 255 6.02 4.34 11.04
C SER A 255 6.97 3.39 10.28
N PRO A 256 8.16 3.85 9.87
CA PRO A 256 9.18 2.97 9.31
C PRO A 256 9.61 1.84 10.24
N ASP A 257 9.64 2.07 11.55
CA ASP A 257 10.02 1.06 12.55
C ASP A 257 9.03 -0.11 12.59
N ALA A 258 7.77 0.16 12.23
CA ALA A 258 6.77 -0.89 12.13
C ALA A 258 7.10 -1.89 11.00
N TYR A 259 7.74 -1.43 9.92
CA TYR A 259 8.19 -2.33 8.85
C TYR A 259 9.27 -3.31 9.34
N ALA A 260 10.24 -2.80 10.09
CA ALA A 260 11.30 -3.64 10.64
C ALA A 260 10.80 -4.65 11.69
N ALA A 261 9.61 -4.42 12.26
CA ALA A 261 8.98 -5.27 13.25
C ALA A 261 7.95 -6.25 12.64
N LEU A 262 7.74 -6.23 11.30
CA LEU A 262 6.84 -7.19 10.66
C LEU A 262 7.38 -8.61 10.82
N PRO A 263 6.53 -9.59 11.22
CA PRO A 263 6.95 -10.98 11.26
C PRO A 263 7.34 -11.45 9.85
N ALA A 264 8.49 -12.10 9.74
CA ALA A 264 8.87 -12.75 8.50
C ALA A 264 7.93 -13.93 8.21
N PRO A 265 7.59 -14.22 6.95
CA PRO A 265 6.71 -15.33 6.61
C PRO A 265 7.24 -16.73 7.00
N ASP A 266 8.55 -16.82 7.19
CA ASP A 266 9.30 -18.02 7.61
C ASP A 266 9.85 -17.90 9.03
N ASP A 267 9.38 -16.92 9.80
CA ASP A 267 9.83 -16.69 11.17
C ASP A 267 9.46 -17.86 12.07
N ASP A 268 10.32 -18.08 13.08
CA ASP A 268 10.13 -19.04 14.15
C ASP A 268 8.99 -18.61 15.12
N ASP A 269 8.16 -17.67 14.75
CA ASP A 269 7.00 -17.28 15.54
C ASP A 269 6.05 -18.47 15.74
N PRO A 270 5.75 -18.85 17.00
CA PRO A 270 4.92 -20.01 17.30
C PRO A 270 3.53 -19.95 16.67
N ALA A 271 2.92 -18.74 16.58
CA ALA A 271 1.59 -18.58 16.00
C ALA A 271 1.61 -18.82 14.47
N LEU A 272 2.62 -18.32 13.77
CA LEU A 272 2.79 -18.60 12.34
C LEU A 272 3.10 -20.07 12.06
N ARG A 273 3.90 -20.73 12.95
CA ARG A 273 4.15 -22.16 12.85
C ARG A 273 2.89 -22.99 13.04
N GLU A 274 2.05 -22.62 14.00
CA GLU A 274 0.77 -23.30 14.22
C GLU A 274 -0.08 -23.23 12.96
N ILE A 275 -0.22 -22.05 12.36
CA ILE A 275 -0.94 -21.85 11.10
C ILE A 275 -0.33 -22.70 9.98
N LEU A 276 0.97 -22.68 9.80
CA LEU A 276 1.65 -23.51 8.80
C LEU A 276 1.45 -25.01 9.05
N THR A 277 1.42 -25.42 10.31
CA THR A 277 1.20 -26.83 10.71
C THR A 277 -0.24 -27.25 10.43
N GLU A 278 -1.22 -26.43 10.75
CA GLU A 278 -2.63 -26.68 10.44
C GLU A 278 -2.88 -26.78 8.92
N LEU A 279 -2.30 -25.88 8.15
CA LEU A 279 -2.39 -25.89 6.68
C LEU A 279 -1.69 -27.11 6.08
N GLY A 280 -0.59 -27.58 6.69
CA GLY A 280 0.11 -28.79 6.28
C GLY A 280 -0.57 -30.08 6.70
N ALA A 281 -1.27 -30.10 7.84
CA ALA A 281 -2.00 -31.27 8.33
C ALA A 281 -3.23 -31.62 7.46
N ALA A 282 -3.79 -30.64 6.73
CA ALA A 282 -4.91 -30.87 5.83
C ALA A 282 -4.51 -31.60 4.52
N GLN A 283 -3.22 -31.67 4.20
CA GLN A 283 -2.73 -32.38 3.02
C GLN A 283 -1.79 -33.52 3.42
N ALA A 284 -2.22 -34.73 3.22
CA ALA A 284 -1.49 -35.95 3.51
C ALA A 284 0.00 -35.88 3.07
N GLY A 285 0.89 -35.61 4.02
CA GLY A 285 2.33 -35.81 3.89
C GLY A 285 3.17 -34.64 3.34
N ARG A 286 2.60 -33.44 3.10
CA ARG A 286 3.38 -32.27 2.67
C ARG A 286 2.93 -31.04 3.41
N THR A 287 3.77 -30.50 4.28
CA THR A 287 3.66 -29.11 4.75
C THR A 287 4.26 -28.24 3.64
N PRO A 288 3.48 -27.52 2.84
CA PRO A 288 4.08 -26.59 1.91
C PRO A 288 4.64 -25.43 2.73
N ALA A 289 5.96 -25.31 2.77
CA ALA A 289 6.54 -24.05 3.19
C ALA A 289 5.97 -22.96 2.29
N TRP A 290 5.69 -21.77 2.81
CA TRP A 290 5.06 -20.67 2.06
C TRP A 290 5.74 -20.41 0.71
N HIS A 291 7.07 -20.56 0.64
CA HIS A 291 7.84 -20.40 -0.59
C HIS A 291 7.52 -21.44 -1.67
N GLN A 292 6.99 -22.62 -1.30
CA GLN A 292 6.53 -23.62 -2.26
C GLN A 292 5.24 -23.18 -2.94
N CYS A 293 4.45 -22.33 -2.28
CA CYS A 293 3.22 -21.79 -2.84
C CYS A 293 3.45 -20.66 -3.83
N ALA A 294 4.59 -19.97 -3.75
CA ALA A 294 4.93 -18.86 -4.63
C ALA A 294 5.78 -19.28 -5.82
N VAL A 295 5.62 -18.59 -6.94
CA VAL A 295 6.55 -18.69 -8.07
C VAL A 295 7.83 -17.95 -7.69
N ASP A 296 8.99 -18.60 -7.87
CA ASP A 296 10.28 -18.05 -7.46
C ASP A 296 10.54 -16.68 -8.05
N GLY A 297 11.06 -15.75 -7.24
CA GLY A 297 11.41 -14.40 -7.64
C GLY A 297 10.21 -13.46 -7.86
N THR A 298 8.98 -13.88 -7.58
CA THR A 298 7.79 -13.05 -7.77
C THR A 298 7.34 -12.30 -6.51
N LEU A 299 7.81 -12.70 -5.32
CA LEU A 299 7.58 -11.95 -4.10
C LEU A 299 8.35 -10.63 -4.17
N ALA A 300 7.63 -9.53 -4.12
CA ALA A 300 8.23 -8.20 -4.21
C ALA A 300 7.48 -7.22 -3.30
N ASP A 301 8.23 -6.46 -2.53
CA ASP A 301 7.73 -5.37 -1.71
C ASP A 301 8.10 -4.03 -2.35
N THR A 302 7.15 -3.11 -2.36
CA THR A 302 7.39 -1.70 -2.65
C THR A 302 6.84 -0.86 -1.51
N LEU A 303 7.61 0.10 -1.02
CA LEU A 303 7.18 1.01 0.03
C LEU A 303 6.68 2.31 -0.58
N TRP A 304 5.46 2.69 -0.23
CA TRP A 304 4.80 3.91 -0.67
C TRP A 304 4.66 4.91 0.48
N GLY A 305 4.93 6.17 0.18
CA GLY A 305 4.54 7.29 1.03
C GLY A 305 3.45 8.11 0.35
N PRO A 306 2.60 8.79 1.12
CA PRO A 306 1.61 9.70 0.57
C PRO A 306 2.26 10.80 -0.24
N LEU A 307 1.65 11.15 -1.36
CA LEU A 307 2.08 12.29 -2.14
C LEU A 307 1.93 13.56 -1.30
N ASP A 308 3.04 14.22 -1.00
CA ASP A 308 3.00 15.54 -0.38
C ASP A 308 3.03 16.61 -1.47
N GLY A 309 1.86 17.09 -1.85
CA GLY A 309 1.70 18.14 -2.86
C GLY A 309 2.25 19.51 -2.46
N ARG A 310 2.91 19.63 -1.32
CA ARG A 310 3.40 20.87 -0.73
C ARG A 310 4.90 20.86 -0.44
N ARG A 311 5.71 20.23 -1.24
CA ARG A 311 7.14 20.55 -1.27
C ARG A 311 7.34 21.72 -2.22
N SER A 312 7.04 22.92 -1.73
CA SER A 312 7.54 24.18 -2.30
C SER A 312 8.94 24.45 -1.77
#